data_61075365cb9be18cb725e155e80c2b3e
#
_entry.id   61075365cb9be18cb725e155e80c2b3e
#
_cell.length_a   1.000
_cell.length_b   1.000
_cell.length_c   1.000
_cell.angle_alpha   90.00
_cell.angle_beta   90.00
_cell.angle_gamma   90.00
#
_symmetry.space_group_name_H-M   'P 1'
#
loop_
_entity.id
_entity.type
_entity.pdbx_description
1 polymer ?
#
loop_
_entity_poly.entity_id
_entity_poly.type
_entity_poly.pdbx_seq_one_letter_code
_entity_poly.pdbx_strand_id
1 'polypeptide(L)'
;MTTIPARPRPEEYNAYYETYISGVADGRLMETLAAQRDETAALLAGVTEAQASYRYAEGKWSLKEVIGHVADAERIFAYRALRIARGDETPLASFDENAYVPASGCGRRTLPEIAHELRAVREATIALMTSLDEAAWLRVGTASGKPVSVRALGYIIAGHERHHLRVLRERYLNHVATPSDSR
;
A
#
# COMPACT_ATOMS: atom_id res chain seq x y z
N MET A 1 -17.39 -0.41 -20.53
CA MET A 1 -16.96 -0.98 -19.22
C MET A 1 -15.51 -1.32 -19.34
N THR A 2 -14.62 -0.72 -18.57
CA THR A 2 -13.20 -1.05 -18.57
C THR A 2 -13.06 -2.47 -18.00
N THR A 3 -12.52 -3.38 -18.80
CA THR A 3 -12.29 -4.77 -18.36
C THR A 3 -11.27 -4.74 -17.23
N ILE A 4 -11.65 -5.22 -16.04
CA ILE A 4 -10.71 -5.34 -14.92
C ILE A 4 -9.69 -6.42 -15.30
N PRO A 5 -8.39 -6.14 -15.29
CA PRO A 5 -7.41 -7.11 -15.73
C PRO A 5 -7.37 -8.31 -14.77
N ALA A 6 -7.28 -9.50 -15.34
CA ALA A 6 -6.97 -10.71 -14.59
C ALA A 6 -5.65 -10.56 -13.84
N ARG A 7 -5.44 -11.40 -12.82
CA ARG A 7 -4.20 -11.46 -12.06
C ARG A 7 -2.96 -11.48 -13.00
N PRO A 8 -1.90 -10.72 -12.67
CA PRO A 8 -0.67 -10.74 -13.47
C PRO A 8 -0.01 -12.12 -13.40
N ARG A 9 0.68 -12.49 -14.47
CA ARG A 9 1.45 -13.73 -14.53
C ARG A 9 2.81 -13.56 -13.84
N PRO A 10 3.46 -14.64 -13.36
CA PRO A 10 4.73 -14.56 -12.63
C PRO A 10 5.86 -13.83 -13.37
N GLU A 11 5.84 -13.84 -14.72
CA GLU A 11 6.85 -13.17 -15.54
C GLU A 11 6.69 -11.63 -15.55
N GLU A 12 5.55 -11.13 -15.07
CA GLU A 12 5.22 -9.70 -15.10
C GLU A 12 5.68 -8.93 -13.85
N TYR A 13 6.33 -9.59 -12.90
CA TYR A 13 6.81 -8.94 -11.67
C TYR A 13 7.96 -9.70 -11.01
N ASN A 14 8.67 -9.01 -10.11
CA ASN A 14 9.67 -9.68 -9.28
C ASN A 14 8.99 -10.67 -8.31
N ALA A 15 9.49 -11.89 -8.20
CA ALA A 15 8.96 -12.94 -7.31
C ALA A 15 8.81 -12.50 -5.85
N TYR A 16 9.56 -11.50 -5.41
CA TYR A 16 9.40 -10.86 -4.09
C TYR A 16 7.95 -10.40 -3.82
N TYR A 17 7.24 -9.95 -4.87
CA TYR A 17 5.87 -9.44 -4.75
C TYR A 17 4.78 -10.52 -4.77
N GLU A 18 5.14 -11.79 -4.96
CA GLU A 18 4.16 -12.89 -4.98
C GLU A 18 3.29 -12.93 -3.73
N THR A 19 3.89 -12.70 -2.55
CA THR A 19 3.16 -12.69 -1.28
C THR A 19 2.10 -11.60 -1.18
N TYR A 20 2.26 -10.50 -1.92
CA TYR A 20 1.26 -9.43 -2.00
C TYR A 20 0.20 -9.76 -3.04
N ILE A 21 0.62 -10.16 -4.23
CA ILE A 21 -0.26 -10.41 -5.39
C ILE A 21 -1.20 -11.59 -5.10
N SER A 22 -0.70 -12.68 -4.53
CA SER A 22 -1.52 -13.86 -4.18
C SER A 22 -2.61 -13.55 -3.13
N GLY A 23 -2.42 -12.53 -2.32
CA GLY A 23 -3.40 -12.07 -1.34
C GLY A 23 -4.62 -11.35 -1.93
N VAL A 24 -4.61 -10.97 -3.20
CA VAL A 24 -5.70 -10.22 -3.84
C VAL A 24 -6.55 -11.17 -4.69
N ALA A 25 -7.89 -11.11 -4.58
CA ALA A 25 -8.79 -11.93 -5.37
C ALA A 25 -8.68 -11.58 -6.86
N ASP A 26 -8.65 -12.62 -7.72
CA ASP A 26 -8.57 -12.43 -9.16
C ASP A 26 -9.80 -11.69 -9.71
N GLY A 27 -9.55 -10.78 -10.65
CA GLY A 27 -10.58 -9.98 -11.32
C GLY A 27 -11.29 -8.95 -10.43
N ARG A 28 -10.89 -8.77 -9.17
CA ARG A 28 -11.55 -7.87 -8.21
C ARG A 28 -10.66 -6.72 -7.72
N LEU A 29 -9.63 -6.37 -8.47
CA LEU A 29 -8.66 -5.35 -8.06
C LEU A 29 -9.30 -4.02 -7.67
N MET A 30 -10.14 -3.45 -8.54
CA MET A 30 -10.74 -2.12 -8.29
C MET A 30 -11.71 -2.12 -7.11
N GLU A 31 -12.49 -3.19 -6.95
CA GLU A 31 -13.35 -3.38 -5.78
C GLU A 31 -12.52 -3.50 -4.49
N THR A 32 -11.40 -4.24 -4.56
CA THR A 32 -10.49 -4.38 -3.42
C THR A 32 -9.90 -3.04 -3.01
N LEU A 33 -9.40 -2.24 -3.96
CA LEU A 33 -8.83 -0.91 -3.67
C LEU A 33 -9.88 0.03 -3.03
N ALA A 34 -11.12 0.00 -3.53
CA ALA A 34 -12.20 0.82 -2.99
C ALA A 34 -12.61 0.36 -1.57
N ALA A 35 -12.76 -0.95 -1.34
CA ALA A 35 -13.08 -1.49 -0.03
C ALA A 35 -11.98 -1.20 1.00
N GLN A 36 -10.71 -1.39 0.65
CA GLN A 36 -9.58 -1.10 1.51
C GLN A 36 -9.53 0.36 1.96
N ARG A 37 -9.85 1.32 1.07
CA ARG A 37 -9.94 2.74 1.45
C ARG A 37 -10.82 2.96 2.68
N ASP A 38 -11.99 2.33 2.68
CA ASP A 38 -12.99 2.53 3.72
C ASP A 38 -12.69 1.65 4.96
N GLU A 39 -12.23 0.42 4.76
CA GLU A 39 -11.81 -0.50 5.83
C GLU A 39 -10.63 0.06 6.63
N THR A 40 -9.62 0.61 5.94
CA THR A 40 -8.45 1.20 6.59
C THR A 40 -8.83 2.45 7.37
N ALA A 41 -9.66 3.31 6.80
CA ALA A 41 -10.16 4.49 7.50
C ALA A 41 -10.93 4.11 8.79
N ALA A 42 -11.82 3.11 8.71
CA ALA A 42 -12.56 2.61 9.86
C ALA A 42 -11.64 1.99 10.94
N LEU A 43 -10.63 1.21 10.53
CA LEU A 43 -9.65 0.64 11.45
C LEU A 43 -8.89 1.74 12.22
N LEU A 44 -8.39 2.74 11.50
CA LEU A 44 -7.56 3.79 12.09
C LEU A 44 -8.37 4.76 12.98
N ALA A 45 -9.66 4.96 12.70
CA ALA A 45 -10.54 5.78 13.53
C ALA A 45 -10.70 5.26 14.97
N GLY A 46 -10.50 3.96 15.20
CA GLY A 46 -10.55 3.34 16.52
C GLY A 46 -9.20 3.33 17.27
N VAL A 47 -8.12 3.85 16.67
CA VAL A 47 -6.77 3.79 17.24
C VAL A 47 -6.46 5.08 18.03
N THR A 48 -6.07 4.94 19.30
CA THR A 48 -5.62 6.07 20.12
C THR A 48 -4.21 6.55 19.74
N GLU A 49 -3.84 7.78 20.08
CA GLU A 49 -2.48 8.29 19.81
C GLU A 49 -1.38 7.49 20.55
N ALA A 50 -1.69 6.92 21.70
CA ALA A 50 -0.78 6.03 22.41
C ALA A 50 -0.51 4.75 21.60
N GLN A 51 -1.57 4.13 21.10
CA GLN A 51 -1.46 2.96 20.19
C GLN A 51 -0.75 3.32 18.88
N ALA A 52 -1.06 4.49 18.33
CA ALA A 52 -0.46 4.98 17.09
C ALA A 52 1.06 5.18 17.19
N SER A 53 1.54 5.53 18.39
CA SER A 53 2.98 5.71 18.68
C SER A 53 3.68 4.43 19.15
N TYR A 54 2.93 3.35 19.40
CA TYR A 54 3.48 2.08 19.87
C TYR A 54 4.37 1.39 18.84
N ARG A 55 5.45 0.77 19.33
CA ARG A 55 6.40 -0.06 18.58
C ARG A 55 6.42 -1.44 19.24
N TYR A 56 6.16 -2.51 18.52
CA TYR A 56 6.08 -3.85 19.10
C TYR A 56 7.44 -4.45 19.51
N ALA A 57 8.56 -3.85 19.07
CA ALA A 57 9.92 -4.20 19.49
C ALA A 57 10.88 -3.03 19.21
N GLU A 58 12.07 -3.07 19.82
CA GLU A 58 13.14 -2.11 19.56
C GLU A 58 13.54 -2.12 18.06
N GLY A 59 13.77 -0.95 17.50
CA GLY A 59 14.14 -0.77 16.09
C GLY A 59 12.98 -0.99 15.09
N LYS A 60 11.76 -1.30 15.56
CA LYS A 60 10.59 -1.41 14.69
C LYS A 60 9.90 -0.06 14.53
N TRP A 61 9.21 0.11 13.43
CA TRP A 61 8.39 1.28 13.15
C TRP A 61 7.20 1.36 14.11
N SER A 62 6.77 2.56 14.44
CA SER A 62 5.49 2.79 15.10
C SER A 62 4.33 2.55 14.13
N LEU A 63 3.11 2.38 14.64
CA LEU A 63 1.92 2.23 13.81
C LEU A 63 1.79 3.41 12.82
N LYS A 64 2.02 4.66 13.27
CA LYS A 64 2.01 5.85 12.42
C LYS A 64 3.03 5.77 11.27
N GLU A 65 4.22 5.30 11.56
CA GLU A 65 5.26 5.14 10.55
C GLU A 65 4.94 4.03 9.55
N VAL A 66 4.30 2.94 9.99
CA VAL A 66 3.80 1.91 9.06
C VAL A 66 2.76 2.47 8.11
N ILE A 67 1.78 3.26 8.61
CA ILE A 67 0.75 3.87 7.76
C ILE A 67 1.37 4.90 6.79
N GLY A 68 2.32 5.69 7.26
CA GLY A 68 3.07 6.61 6.39
C GLY A 68 3.85 5.88 5.29
N HIS A 69 4.51 4.76 5.64
CA HIS A 69 5.16 3.91 4.66
C HIS A 69 4.19 3.34 3.61
N VAL A 70 3.00 2.93 4.01
CA VAL A 70 1.97 2.45 3.07
C VAL A 70 1.61 3.56 2.08
N ALA A 71 1.43 4.80 2.55
CA ALA A 71 1.12 5.94 1.69
C ALA A 71 2.27 6.26 0.71
N ASP A 72 3.51 6.26 1.18
CA ASP A 72 4.68 6.54 0.33
C ASP A 72 4.91 5.43 -0.71
N ALA A 73 4.81 4.17 -0.30
CA ALA A 73 4.93 3.04 -1.22
C ALA A 73 3.85 3.07 -2.32
N GLU A 74 2.60 3.39 -1.95
CA GLU A 74 1.51 3.51 -2.91
C GLU A 74 1.76 4.64 -3.93
N ARG A 75 2.27 5.80 -3.49
CA ARG A 75 2.68 6.90 -4.39
C ARG A 75 3.72 6.43 -5.41
N ILE A 76 4.74 5.70 -4.94
CA ILE A 76 5.81 5.21 -5.81
C ILE A 76 5.27 4.18 -6.80
N PHE A 77 4.45 3.23 -6.35
CA PHE A 77 3.86 2.24 -7.24
C PHE A 77 2.86 2.86 -8.23
N ALA A 78 2.05 3.82 -7.80
CA ALA A 78 1.13 4.55 -8.68
C ALA A 78 1.88 5.42 -9.71
N TYR A 79 2.97 6.08 -9.32
CA TYR A 79 3.85 6.81 -10.24
C TYR A 79 4.46 5.88 -11.29
N ARG A 80 4.95 4.70 -10.88
CA ARG A 80 5.47 3.70 -11.81
C ARG A 80 4.38 3.22 -12.78
N ALA A 81 3.19 2.94 -12.26
CA ALA A 81 2.04 2.55 -13.07
C ALA A 81 1.67 3.63 -14.10
N LEU A 82 1.64 4.91 -13.70
CA LEU A 82 1.40 6.03 -14.60
C LEU A 82 2.43 6.09 -15.74
N ARG A 83 3.72 6.05 -15.41
CA ARG A 83 4.81 6.13 -16.38
C ARG A 83 4.70 5.00 -17.42
N ILE A 84 4.59 3.77 -16.95
CA ILE A 84 4.50 2.58 -17.80
C ILE A 84 3.19 2.61 -18.61
N ALA A 85 2.07 2.97 -18.01
CA ALA A 85 0.78 3.09 -18.69
C ALA A 85 0.80 4.13 -19.83
N ARG A 86 1.65 5.14 -19.75
CA ARG A 86 1.84 6.15 -20.82
C ARG A 86 2.90 5.76 -21.85
N GLY A 87 3.47 4.53 -21.77
CA GLY A 87 4.46 4.04 -22.70
C GLY A 87 5.88 4.56 -22.45
N ASP A 88 6.15 5.06 -21.25
CA ASP A 88 7.50 5.48 -20.88
C ASP A 88 8.37 4.26 -20.57
N GLU A 89 9.41 4.06 -21.39
CA GLU A 89 10.32 2.92 -21.30
C GLU A 89 11.55 3.18 -20.41
N THR A 90 11.66 4.40 -19.85
CA THR A 90 12.78 4.77 -18.96
C THR A 90 12.79 3.86 -17.72
N PRO A 91 13.89 3.18 -17.40
CA PRO A 91 13.98 2.39 -16.18
C PRO A 91 13.76 3.24 -14.92
N LEU A 92 12.87 2.77 -14.05
CA LEU A 92 12.49 3.48 -12.83
C LEU A 92 13.32 2.98 -11.65
N ALA A 93 13.85 3.93 -10.86
CA ALA A 93 14.72 3.64 -9.74
C ALA A 93 14.03 2.83 -8.63
N SER A 94 14.85 2.13 -7.82
CA SER A 94 14.43 1.60 -6.52
C SER A 94 14.35 2.72 -5.48
N PHE A 95 13.74 2.43 -4.36
CA PHE A 95 13.78 3.27 -3.15
C PHE A 95 14.08 2.39 -1.93
N ASP A 96 14.57 3.03 -0.87
CA ASP A 96 14.85 2.38 0.41
C ASP A 96 13.83 2.87 1.45
N GLU A 97 12.87 2.02 1.76
CA GLU A 97 11.85 2.31 2.75
C GLU A 97 12.41 2.55 4.16
N ASN A 98 13.53 1.92 4.50
CA ASN A 98 14.17 2.10 5.81
C ASN A 98 14.83 3.48 5.93
N ALA A 99 15.26 4.07 4.82
CA ALA A 99 15.71 5.46 4.79
C ALA A 99 14.53 6.46 4.75
N TYR A 100 13.42 6.10 4.09
CA TYR A 100 12.27 6.99 3.93
C TYR A 100 11.48 7.17 5.22
N VAL A 101 11.23 6.10 5.97
CA VAL A 101 10.39 6.16 7.18
C VAL A 101 10.92 7.15 8.22
N PRO A 102 12.19 7.17 8.62
CA PRO A 102 12.72 8.20 9.53
C PRO A 102 12.62 9.62 8.96
N ALA A 103 12.78 9.77 7.65
CA ALA A 103 12.71 11.06 6.96
C ALA A 103 11.28 11.57 6.77
N SER A 104 10.26 10.70 6.83
CA SER A 104 8.84 11.04 6.56
C SER A 104 8.25 12.02 7.57
N GLY A 105 8.80 12.08 8.79
CA GLY A 105 8.27 12.88 9.88
C GLY A 105 6.95 12.36 10.47
N CYS A 106 6.48 11.18 10.11
CA CYS A 106 5.22 10.60 10.59
C CYS A 106 5.13 10.50 12.11
N GLY A 107 6.26 10.29 12.80
CA GLY A 107 6.29 10.27 14.27
C GLY A 107 5.85 11.59 14.94
N ARG A 108 5.94 12.72 14.22
CA ARG A 108 5.56 14.07 14.73
C ARG A 108 4.15 14.50 14.32
N ARG A 109 3.47 13.71 13.50
CA ARG A 109 2.12 13.98 13.00
C ARG A 109 1.09 13.20 13.80
N THR A 110 -0.15 13.63 13.78
CA THR A 110 -1.27 12.88 14.36
C THR A 110 -1.69 11.73 13.43
N LEU A 111 -2.24 10.67 14.01
CA LEU A 111 -2.75 9.56 13.20
C LEU A 111 -3.87 9.98 12.23
N PRO A 112 -4.84 10.86 12.59
CA PRO A 112 -5.84 11.38 11.65
C PRO A 112 -5.24 12.09 10.43
N GLU A 113 -4.17 12.87 10.59
CA GLU A 113 -3.50 13.54 9.45
C GLU A 113 -2.88 12.52 8.48
N ILE A 114 -2.24 11.46 9.00
CA ILE A 114 -1.62 10.42 8.19
C ILE A 114 -2.70 9.55 7.53
N ALA A 115 -3.79 9.24 8.23
CA ALA A 115 -4.92 8.50 7.68
C ALA A 115 -5.62 9.28 6.56
N HIS A 116 -5.80 10.59 6.70
CA HIS A 116 -6.34 11.46 5.66
C HIS A 116 -5.43 11.45 4.42
N GLU A 117 -4.13 11.54 4.62
CA GLU A 117 -3.14 11.48 3.53
C GLU A 117 -3.20 10.15 2.77
N LEU A 118 -3.20 9.00 3.48
CA LEU A 118 -3.34 7.69 2.84
C LEU A 118 -4.62 7.58 2.04
N ARG A 119 -5.75 8.08 2.57
CA ARG A 119 -7.03 8.11 1.86
C ARG A 119 -6.94 8.92 0.57
N ALA A 120 -6.33 10.12 0.60
CA ALA A 120 -6.17 10.97 -0.59
C ALA A 120 -5.29 10.29 -1.65
N VAL A 121 -4.20 9.63 -1.24
CA VAL A 121 -3.34 8.84 -2.14
C VAL A 121 -4.13 7.72 -2.79
N ARG A 122 -4.91 6.94 -2.02
CA ARG A 122 -5.76 5.87 -2.54
C ARG A 122 -6.82 6.40 -3.52
N GLU A 123 -7.46 7.51 -3.24
CA GLU A 123 -8.43 8.12 -4.15
C GLU A 123 -7.78 8.51 -5.49
N ALA A 124 -6.57 9.09 -5.44
CA ALA A 124 -5.79 9.39 -6.65
C ALA A 124 -5.37 8.11 -7.41
N THR A 125 -4.97 7.07 -6.70
CA THR A 125 -4.63 5.76 -7.29
C THR A 125 -5.85 5.14 -7.99
N ILE A 126 -7.01 5.14 -7.35
CA ILE A 126 -8.26 4.62 -7.94
C ILE A 126 -8.62 5.42 -9.19
N ALA A 127 -8.54 6.75 -9.16
CA ALA A 127 -8.81 7.60 -10.30
C ALA A 127 -7.87 7.30 -11.48
N LEU A 128 -6.56 7.15 -11.22
CA LEU A 128 -5.58 6.74 -12.23
C LEU A 128 -5.96 5.38 -12.84
N MET A 129 -6.14 4.36 -12.00
CA MET A 129 -6.39 2.99 -12.44
C MET A 129 -7.69 2.87 -13.24
N THR A 130 -8.74 3.61 -12.85
CA THR A 130 -10.02 3.65 -13.58
C THR A 130 -9.90 4.27 -14.95
N SER A 131 -8.94 5.17 -15.17
CA SER A 131 -8.72 5.85 -16.45
C SER A 131 -8.00 5.01 -17.50
N LEU A 132 -7.49 3.82 -17.13
CA LEU A 132 -6.66 2.99 -18.00
C LEU A 132 -7.52 2.10 -18.89
N ASP A 133 -7.13 2.01 -20.16
CA ASP A 133 -7.66 1.02 -21.10
C ASP A 133 -6.94 -0.35 -20.94
N GLU A 134 -7.44 -1.35 -21.63
CA GLU A 134 -6.89 -2.71 -21.56
C GLU A 134 -5.42 -2.77 -22.02
N ALA A 135 -5.06 -2.03 -23.06
CA ALA A 135 -3.69 -1.99 -23.56
C ALA A 135 -2.73 -1.38 -22.52
N ALA A 136 -3.15 -0.33 -21.82
CA ALA A 136 -2.35 0.31 -20.77
C ALA A 136 -2.12 -0.64 -19.58
N TRP A 137 -3.13 -1.40 -19.18
CA TRP A 137 -3.00 -2.38 -18.11
C TRP A 137 -1.96 -3.47 -18.38
N LEU A 138 -1.81 -3.87 -19.63
CA LEU A 138 -0.89 -4.95 -20.07
C LEU A 138 0.53 -4.45 -20.35
N ARG A 139 0.77 -3.14 -20.39
CA ARG A 139 2.12 -2.60 -20.62
C ARG A 139 3.07 -3.01 -19.52
N VAL A 140 4.29 -3.37 -19.94
CA VAL A 140 5.38 -3.76 -19.05
C VAL A 140 6.51 -2.75 -19.18
N GLY A 141 7.07 -2.33 -18.05
CA GLY A 141 8.26 -1.50 -17.97
C GLY A 141 9.28 -2.10 -17.01
N THR A 142 10.31 -1.32 -16.70
CA THR A 142 11.37 -1.73 -15.77
C THR A 142 11.33 -0.87 -14.52
N ALA A 143 11.21 -1.50 -13.35
CA ALA A 143 11.34 -0.82 -12.06
C ALA A 143 12.24 -1.63 -11.12
N SER A 144 13.14 -0.95 -10.41
CA SER A 144 14.12 -1.59 -9.53
C SER A 144 14.94 -2.71 -10.26
N GLY A 145 15.23 -2.49 -11.54
CA GLY A 145 15.99 -3.43 -12.36
C GLY A 145 15.24 -4.71 -12.77
N LYS A 146 13.94 -4.78 -12.60
CA LYS A 146 13.09 -5.94 -12.92
C LYS A 146 11.88 -5.51 -13.74
N PRO A 147 11.34 -6.43 -14.62
CA PRO A 147 10.09 -6.15 -15.31
C PRO A 147 8.93 -6.00 -14.33
N VAL A 148 8.01 -5.12 -14.67
CA VAL A 148 6.74 -4.98 -13.95
C VAL A 148 5.65 -4.48 -14.89
N SER A 149 4.49 -5.15 -14.91
CA SER A 149 3.32 -4.66 -15.65
C SER A 149 2.50 -3.68 -14.83
N VAL A 150 1.72 -2.85 -15.50
CA VAL A 150 0.80 -1.91 -14.84
C VAL A 150 -0.20 -2.67 -13.96
N ARG A 151 -0.76 -3.79 -14.45
CA ARG A 151 -1.66 -4.60 -13.63
C ARG A 151 -0.96 -5.22 -12.42
N ALA A 152 0.30 -5.64 -12.56
CA ALA A 152 1.07 -6.12 -11.42
C ALA A 152 1.23 -5.03 -10.36
N LEU A 153 1.50 -3.78 -10.74
CA LEU A 153 1.58 -2.65 -9.81
C LEU A 153 0.27 -2.42 -9.07
N GLY A 154 -0.86 -2.52 -9.75
CA GLY A 154 -2.17 -2.43 -9.09
C GLY A 154 -2.38 -3.53 -8.04
N TYR A 155 -2.07 -4.78 -8.38
CA TYR A 155 -2.15 -5.91 -7.43
C TYR A 155 -1.13 -5.77 -6.28
N ILE A 156 0.08 -5.26 -6.55
CA ILE A 156 1.08 -4.97 -5.51
C ILE A 156 0.55 -3.93 -4.53
N ILE A 157 -0.04 -2.83 -5.00
CA ILE A 157 -0.63 -1.78 -4.15
C ILE A 157 -1.65 -2.39 -3.19
N ALA A 158 -2.63 -3.12 -3.72
CA ALA A 158 -3.68 -3.74 -2.92
C ALA A 158 -3.13 -4.77 -1.92
N GLY A 159 -2.23 -5.63 -2.36
CA GLY A 159 -1.64 -6.68 -1.52
C GLY A 159 -0.68 -6.14 -0.47
N HIS A 160 0.08 -5.08 -0.77
CA HIS A 160 1.00 -4.43 0.15
C HIS A 160 0.25 -3.81 1.34
N GLU A 161 -0.78 -3.01 1.09
CA GLU A 161 -1.62 -2.49 2.17
C GLU A 161 -2.23 -3.62 3.01
N ARG A 162 -2.81 -4.65 2.36
CA ARG A 162 -3.38 -5.81 3.05
C ARG A 162 -2.37 -6.49 3.98
N HIS A 163 -1.13 -6.65 3.51
CA HIS A 163 -0.04 -7.18 4.32
C HIS A 163 0.18 -6.34 5.58
N HIS A 164 0.33 -5.02 5.41
CA HIS A 164 0.58 -4.12 6.53
C HIS A 164 -0.61 -4.04 7.49
N LEU A 165 -1.84 -4.01 7.01
CA LEU A 165 -3.04 -4.05 7.88
C LEU A 165 -3.11 -5.34 8.70
N ARG A 166 -2.72 -6.48 8.13
CA ARG A 166 -2.59 -7.72 8.89
C ARG A 166 -1.53 -7.60 9.99
N VAL A 167 -0.34 -7.08 9.66
CA VAL A 167 0.73 -6.86 10.64
C VAL A 167 0.27 -5.90 11.76
N LEU A 168 -0.47 -4.84 11.42
CA LEU A 168 -1.02 -3.91 12.41
C LEU A 168 -1.97 -4.62 13.38
N ARG A 169 -2.90 -5.42 12.87
CA ARG A 169 -3.83 -6.19 13.70
C ARG A 169 -3.09 -7.17 14.61
N GLU A 170 -2.15 -7.94 14.06
CA GLU A 170 -1.45 -9.00 14.78
C GLU A 170 -0.42 -8.47 15.80
N ARG A 171 0.30 -7.39 15.49
CA ARG A 171 1.47 -6.95 16.27
C ARG A 171 1.26 -5.68 17.06
N TYR A 172 0.32 -4.81 16.66
CA TYR A 172 0.12 -3.50 17.28
C TYR A 172 -1.20 -3.39 18.04
N LEU A 173 -2.29 -3.92 17.50
CA LEU A 173 -3.61 -3.72 18.07
C LEU A 173 -4.03 -4.83 19.05
N ASN A 174 -3.58 -6.06 18.86
CA ASN A 174 -3.88 -7.17 19.77
C ASN A 174 -3.16 -7.09 21.13
N HIS A 175 -2.15 -6.22 21.27
CA HIS A 175 -1.39 -6.06 22.51
C HIS A 175 -1.91 -4.93 23.42
N VAL A 176 -2.95 -4.23 23.03
CA VAL A 176 -3.60 -3.22 23.84
C VAL A 176 -5.00 -3.69 24.24
N ALA A 177 -5.09 -4.90 24.81
CA ALA A 177 -6.28 -5.37 25.47
C ALA A 177 -6.09 -5.28 26.99
N THR A 178 -7.01 -4.55 27.60
CA THR A 178 -7.42 -4.40 28.99
C THR A 178 -6.66 -3.37 29.83
N PRO A 179 -7.37 -2.31 30.27
CA PRO A 179 -7.06 -1.70 31.56
C PRO A 179 -7.21 -2.81 32.60
N SER A 180 -6.13 -3.15 33.30
CA SER A 180 -6.24 -3.98 34.49
C SER A 180 -7.25 -3.31 35.43
N ASP A 181 -8.33 -4.00 35.74
CA ASP A 181 -9.13 -3.73 36.95
C ASP A 181 -8.17 -3.69 38.14
N SER A 182 -7.81 -2.47 38.52
CA SER A 182 -7.19 -2.21 39.80
C SER A 182 -8.33 -2.18 40.81
N ARG A 183 -8.53 -3.29 41.48
CA ARG A 183 -9.23 -3.31 42.75
C ARG A 183 -8.31 -2.77 43.84
#